data_bef53fefaa1a01d9a380579fc9881c63
#
_entry.id   bef53fefaa1a01d9a380579fc9881c63
#
_cell.length_a   1.000
_cell.length_b   1.000
_cell.length_c   1.000
_cell.angle_alpha   90.00
_cell.angle_beta   90.00
_cell.angle_gamma   90.00
#
_symmetry.space_group_name_H-M   'P 1'
#
loop_
_entity.id
_entity.type
_entity.pdbx_description
1 polymer ?
#
loop_
_entity_poly.entity_id
_entity_poly.type
_entity_poly.pdbx_seq_one_letter_code
_entity_poly.pdbx_strand_id
1 'polypeptide(L)'
;MARNIQPCAMRMVSTRQEATLYLTLLAEGRLTGYEATKLTGISRSNTYTALAGLVEKGAAYVLEDKATRYTPVSLDEFCENRVRRLQELKEELLRELPSTSQSVDGYITIKGATEIINKLKNTIVKAKARIYVSATDSAIEALRGELTEAVGRGLKVVIITGRPFVLEGAIIYYAHKPNSQIRLIADSQEVLTGDLADGSNSTCLYSSKQNLVDLFKDALKNEIKFIELLPEAEKGEKE
;
A
#
# COMPACT_ATOMS: atom_id res chain seq x y z
N MET A 1 -1.64 22.59 9.44
CA MET A 1 -0.93 21.33 9.08
C MET A 1 -1.22 20.13 10.00
N ALA A 2 -1.72 20.29 11.22
CA ALA A 2 -1.88 19.19 12.20
C ALA A 2 -3.08 18.25 12.01
N ARG A 3 -4.04 18.54 11.11
CA ARG A 3 -5.30 17.76 10.99
C ARG A 3 -5.18 16.38 10.31
N ASN A 4 -4.09 16.09 9.62
CA ASN A 4 -3.95 14.84 8.84
C ASN A 4 -3.04 13.79 9.49
N ILE A 5 -2.38 14.10 10.61
CA ILE A 5 -1.41 13.21 11.27
C ILE A 5 -2.11 12.22 12.23
N GLN A 6 -3.23 12.62 12.85
CA GLN A 6 -3.94 11.79 13.82
C GLN A 6 -4.42 10.43 13.26
N PRO A 7 -4.98 10.33 12.02
CA PRO A 7 -5.32 9.03 11.45
C PRO A 7 -4.12 8.11 11.21
N CYS A 8 -2.97 8.67 10.84
CA CYS A 8 -1.72 7.90 10.70
C CYS A 8 -1.22 7.40 12.06
N ALA A 9 -1.18 8.27 13.07
CA ALA A 9 -0.82 7.90 14.43
C ALA A 9 -1.74 6.81 15.01
N MET A 10 -3.05 6.88 14.75
CA MET A 10 -4.00 5.83 15.17
C MET A 10 -3.66 4.44 14.60
N ARG A 11 -3.17 4.37 13.36
CA ARG A 11 -2.76 3.10 12.76
C ARG A 11 -1.51 2.52 13.42
N MET A 12 -0.69 3.36 14.03
CA MET A 12 0.53 2.96 14.73
C MET A 12 0.27 2.47 16.15
N VAL A 13 -0.63 3.14 16.89
CA VAL A 13 -0.87 2.86 18.31
C VAL A 13 -2.19 2.18 18.64
N SER A 14 -3.10 2.02 17.70
CA SER A 14 -4.37 1.29 17.74
C SER A 14 -5.60 2.08 18.22
N THR A 15 -5.52 2.99 19.18
CA THR A 15 -6.68 3.74 19.67
C THR A 15 -6.55 5.26 19.45
N ARG A 16 -7.70 5.93 19.33
CA ARG A 16 -7.72 7.40 19.21
C ARG A 16 -7.12 8.09 20.43
N GLN A 17 -7.35 7.54 21.62
CA GLN A 17 -6.85 8.11 22.86
C GLN A 17 -5.33 7.96 22.96
N GLU A 18 -4.79 6.79 22.63
CA GLU A 18 -3.34 6.58 22.53
C GLU A 18 -2.70 7.52 21.50
N ALA A 19 -3.29 7.65 20.31
CA ALA A 19 -2.77 8.56 19.28
C ALA A 19 -2.74 10.02 19.77
N THR A 20 -3.82 10.48 20.42
CA THR A 20 -3.89 11.83 20.98
C THR A 20 -2.81 12.04 22.04
N LEU A 21 -2.66 11.12 22.99
CA LEU A 21 -1.67 11.20 24.05
C LEU A 21 -0.23 11.11 23.53
N TYR A 22 0.03 10.23 22.56
CA TYR A 22 1.35 10.12 21.95
C TYR A 22 1.75 11.42 21.23
N LEU A 23 0.86 11.99 20.44
CA LEU A 23 1.09 13.27 19.76
C LEU A 23 1.28 14.41 20.78
N THR A 24 0.55 14.40 21.88
CA THR A 24 0.72 15.39 22.97
C THR A 24 2.08 15.21 23.65
N LEU A 25 2.49 13.98 23.94
CA LEU A 25 3.82 13.71 24.49
C LEU A 25 4.94 14.16 23.53
N LEU A 26 4.80 13.91 22.22
CA LEU A 26 5.79 14.37 21.23
C LEU A 26 5.88 15.90 21.15
N ALA A 27 4.77 16.61 21.35
CA ALA A 27 4.73 18.06 21.28
C ALA A 27 5.25 18.73 22.57
N GLU A 28 4.85 18.22 23.73
CA GLU A 28 5.09 18.83 25.04
C GLU A 28 6.29 18.22 25.79
N GLY A 29 6.76 17.04 25.32
CA GLY A 29 7.81 16.29 25.98
C GLY A 29 7.28 15.46 27.15
N ARG A 30 8.04 15.47 28.26
CA ARG A 30 7.77 14.65 29.44
C ARG A 30 6.58 15.18 30.26
N LEU A 31 5.56 14.36 30.46
CA LEU A 31 4.34 14.70 31.21
C LEU A 31 4.03 13.67 32.30
N THR A 32 3.40 14.13 33.38
CA THR A 32 2.67 13.25 34.32
C THR A 32 1.31 12.87 33.74
N GLY A 33 0.70 11.79 34.23
CA GLY A 33 -0.67 11.43 33.83
C GLY A 33 -1.70 12.53 34.11
N TYR A 34 -1.50 13.32 35.14
CA TYR A 34 -2.35 14.48 35.48
C TYR A 34 -2.22 15.62 34.44
N GLU A 35 -0.99 15.97 34.07
CA GLU A 35 -0.72 16.98 33.05
C GLU A 35 -1.29 16.55 31.69
N ALA A 36 -1.06 15.29 31.30
CA ALA A 36 -1.62 14.72 30.07
C ALA A 36 -3.17 14.74 30.06
N THR A 37 -3.82 14.43 31.19
CA THR A 37 -5.28 14.55 31.34
C THR A 37 -5.75 16.00 31.11
N LYS A 38 -5.05 16.95 31.71
CA LYS A 38 -5.42 18.39 31.63
C LYS A 38 -5.25 18.94 30.20
N LEU A 39 -4.18 18.54 29.50
CA LEU A 39 -3.89 18.99 28.15
C LEU A 39 -4.82 18.39 27.09
N THR A 40 -5.18 17.11 27.26
CA THR A 40 -5.97 16.40 26.24
C THR A 40 -7.47 16.43 26.48
N GLY A 41 -7.92 16.73 27.70
CA GLY A 41 -9.32 16.63 28.09
C GLY A 41 -9.87 15.20 28.17
N ILE A 42 -9.01 14.19 28.05
CA ILE A 42 -9.37 12.78 28.21
C ILE A 42 -9.60 12.50 29.69
N SER A 43 -10.61 11.70 30.05
CA SER A 43 -10.87 11.35 31.45
C SER A 43 -9.64 10.70 32.10
N ARG A 44 -9.45 10.90 33.40
CA ARG A 44 -8.30 10.41 34.14
C ARG A 44 -8.08 8.88 33.96
N SER A 45 -9.13 8.10 34.10
CA SER A 45 -9.05 6.64 33.90
C SER A 45 -8.55 6.28 32.50
N ASN A 46 -9.16 6.87 31.46
CA ASN A 46 -8.78 6.61 30.06
C ASN A 46 -7.36 7.10 29.74
N THR A 47 -6.92 8.21 30.34
CA THR A 47 -5.54 8.72 30.18
C THR A 47 -4.53 7.70 30.70
N TYR A 48 -4.71 7.19 31.93
CA TYR A 48 -3.77 6.21 32.48
C TYR A 48 -3.79 4.88 31.75
N THR A 49 -4.97 4.40 31.32
CA THR A 49 -5.07 3.19 30.48
C THR A 49 -4.35 3.38 29.14
N ALA A 50 -4.54 4.51 28.49
CA ALA A 50 -3.90 4.77 27.19
C ALA A 50 -2.38 5.03 27.34
N LEU A 51 -1.93 5.68 28.41
CA LEU A 51 -0.49 5.83 28.71
C LEU A 51 0.18 4.48 28.97
N ALA A 52 -0.47 3.59 29.73
CA ALA A 52 0.01 2.22 29.93
C ALA A 52 0.09 1.45 28.60
N GLY A 53 -0.93 1.59 27.72
CA GLY A 53 -0.91 1.01 26.38
C GLY A 53 0.20 1.57 25.47
N LEU A 54 0.54 2.84 25.59
CA LEU A 54 1.68 3.43 24.89
C LEU A 54 3.02 2.86 25.36
N VAL A 55 3.17 2.65 26.68
CA VAL A 55 4.38 2.04 27.24
C VAL A 55 4.52 0.58 26.82
N GLU A 56 3.44 -0.19 26.88
CA GLU A 56 3.42 -1.60 26.42
C GLU A 56 3.80 -1.73 24.93
N LYS A 57 3.38 -0.76 24.10
CA LYS A 57 3.69 -0.74 22.66
C LYS A 57 5.08 -0.15 22.33
N GLY A 58 5.81 0.31 23.34
CA GLY A 58 7.12 0.95 23.14
C GLY A 58 7.06 2.36 22.55
N ALA A 59 5.91 3.04 22.66
CA ALA A 59 5.73 4.42 22.22
C ALA A 59 6.08 5.46 23.27
N ALA A 60 6.16 5.05 24.53
CA ALA A 60 6.56 5.90 25.66
C ALA A 60 7.36 5.12 26.70
N TYR A 61 8.24 5.82 27.38
CA TYR A 61 8.95 5.32 28.56
C TYR A 61 8.34 5.88 29.84
N VAL A 62 8.43 5.12 30.92
CA VAL A 62 8.06 5.55 32.27
C VAL A 62 9.31 5.94 33.03
N LEU A 63 9.27 7.12 33.66
CA LEU A 63 10.27 7.58 34.61
C LEU A 63 9.63 7.61 36.00
N GLU A 64 10.11 6.75 36.88
CA GLU A 64 9.73 6.70 38.28
C GLU A 64 10.65 7.60 39.09
N ASP A 65 10.18 8.81 39.38
CA ASP A 65 10.84 9.77 40.28
C ASP A 65 9.82 10.14 41.37
N LYS A 66 9.90 11.34 41.96
CA LYS A 66 8.91 11.86 42.92
C LYS A 66 7.46 11.79 42.42
N ALA A 67 7.26 11.80 41.09
CA ALA A 67 6.00 11.55 40.41
C ALA A 67 6.26 10.76 39.14
N THR A 68 5.40 9.77 38.84
CA THR A 68 5.46 8.99 37.59
C THR A 68 5.28 9.91 36.40
N ARG A 69 6.27 9.93 35.52
CA ARG A 69 6.27 10.71 34.27
C ARG A 69 6.40 9.83 33.07
N TYR A 70 5.78 10.22 31.96
CA TYR A 70 5.83 9.55 30.68
C TYR A 70 6.62 10.39 29.69
N THR A 71 7.60 9.78 29.05
CA THR A 71 8.47 10.41 28.04
C THR A 71 8.20 9.74 26.70
N PRO A 72 7.91 10.48 25.63
CA PRO A 72 7.69 9.84 24.32
C PRO A 72 8.98 9.20 23.81
N VAL A 73 8.85 8.06 23.15
CA VAL A 73 9.86 7.56 22.21
C VAL A 73 9.76 8.41 20.95
N SER A 74 10.87 8.77 20.32
CA SER A 74 10.84 9.52 19.06
C SER A 74 10.03 8.79 18.00
N LEU A 75 9.38 9.53 17.11
CA LEU A 75 8.53 8.93 16.08
C LEU A 75 9.32 7.96 15.19
N ASP A 76 10.53 8.34 14.84
CA ASP A 76 11.42 7.54 13.99
C ASP A 76 11.80 6.21 14.67
N GLU A 77 12.31 6.28 15.90
CA GLU A 77 12.67 5.10 16.70
C GLU A 77 11.46 4.17 16.92
N PHE A 78 10.29 4.74 17.24
CA PHE A 78 9.07 3.95 17.43
C PHE A 78 8.64 3.24 16.15
N CYS A 79 8.67 3.94 14.99
CA CYS A 79 8.34 3.34 13.70
C CYS A 79 9.31 2.21 13.33
N GLU A 80 10.61 2.43 13.47
CA GLU A 80 11.64 1.42 13.20
C GLU A 80 11.47 0.18 14.09
N ASN A 81 11.24 0.37 15.38
CA ASN A 81 10.99 -0.72 16.32
C ASN A 81 9.73 -1.53 15.94
N ARG A 82 8.67 -0.85 15.49
CA ARG A 82 7.43 -1.52 15.04
C ARG A 82 7.65 -2.32 13.77
N VAL A 83 8.38 -1.78 12.80
CA VAL A 83 8.72 -2.49 11.56
C VAL A 83 9.58 -3.72 11.86
N ARG A 84 10.62 -3.57 12.69
CA ARG A 84 11.49 -4.68 13.13
C ARG A 84 10.67 -5.78 13.80
N ARG A 85 9.79 -5.44 14.73
CA ARG A 85 8.95 -6.41 15.42
C ARG A 85 8.01 -7.17 14.48
N LEU A 86 7.42 -6.47 13.49
CA LEU A 86 6.59 -7.13 12.47
C LEU A 86 7.39 -8.06 11.56
N GLN A 87 8.64 -7.71 11.24
CA GLN A 87 9.55 -8.57 10.49
C GLN A 87 9.90 -9.85 11.27
N GLU A 88 10.25 -9.72 12.55
CA GLU A 88 10.51 -10.87 13.44
C GLU A 88 9.30 -11.80 13.52
N LEU A 89 8.10 -11.27 13.77
CA LEU A 89 6.86 -12.05 13.83
C LEU A 89 6.56 -12.75 12.50
N LYS A 90 6.80 -12.08 11.38
CA LYS A 90 6.65 -12.67 10.05
C LYS A 90 7.59 -13.86 9.87
N GLU A 91 8.86 -13.73 10.28
CA GLU A 91 9.84 -14.79 10.17
C GLU A 91 9.52 -15.98 11.07
N GLU A 92 9.04 -15.71 12.29
CA GLU A 92 8.57 -16.72 13.22
C GLU A 92 7.39 -17.52 12.64
N LEU A 93 6.36 -16.82 12.16
CA LEU A 93 5.21 -17.44 11.51
C LEU A 93 5.58 -18.26 10.27
N LEU A 94 6.52 -17.76 9.45
CA LEU A 94 6.98 -18.48 8.26
C LEU A 94 7.77 -19.75 8.60
N ARG A 95 8.41 -19.82 9.77
CA ARG A 95 9.09 -21.03 10.26
C ARG A 95 8.11 -22.06 10.82
N GLU A 96 7.07 -21.59 11.51
CA GLU A 96 6.12 -22.49 12.20
C GLU A 96 4.98 -22.98 11.29
N LEU A 97 4.56 -22.15 10.32
CA LEU A 97 3.48 -22.51 9.43
C LEU A 97 4.00 -23.20 8.18
N PRO A 98 3.43 -24.35 7.80
CA PRO A 98 3.79 -24.98 6.54
C PRO A 98 3.48 -24.03 5.40
N SER A 99 4.40 -23.90 4.44
CA SER A 99 4.20 -23.10 3.23
C SER A 99 3.09 -23.75 2.38
N THR A 100 1.85 -23.43 2.69
CA THR A 100 0.72 -23.80 1.85
C THR A 100 0.71 -22.89 0.63
N SER A 101 1.49 -23.19 -0.37
CA SER A 101 1.27 -22.69 -1.72
C SER A 101 0.03 -23.38 -2.31
N GLN A 102 -1.13 -23.14 -1.74
CA GLN A 102 -2.36 -23.45 -2.46
C GLN A 102 -2.43 -22.48 -3.63
N SER A 103 -2.09 -22.98 -4.82
CA SER A 103 -2.52 -22.34 -6.05
C SER A 103 -4.05 -22.31 -5.97
N VAL A 104 -4.60 -21.14 -5.71
CA VAL A 104 -6.06 -21.00 -5.68
C VAL A 104 -6.54 -21.16 -7.11
N ASP A 105 -6.99 -22.39 -7.42
CA ASP A 105 -7.55 -22.71 -8.71
C ASP A 105 -8.98 -22.15 -8.80
N GLY A 106 -9.09 -20.87 -9.18
CA GLY A 106 -10.38 -20.19 -9.24
C GLY A 106 -10.30 -18.70 -9.59
N TYR A 107 -11.42 -18.05 -9.35
CA TYR A 107 -11.57 -16.60 -9.51
C TYR A 107 -11.70 -15.95 -8.14
N ILE A 108 -10.77 -15.11 -7.79
CA ILE A 108 -10.75 -14.40 -6.49
C ILE A 108 -11.20 -12.96 -6.72
N THR A 109 -12.19 -12.51 -5.96
CA THR A 109 -12.57 -11.10 -5.90
C THR A 109 -11.84 -10.41 -4.74
N ILE A 110 -11.08 -9.38 -5.06
CA ILE A 110 -10.39 -8.52 -4.11
C ILE A 110 -11.19 -7.23 -3.98
N LYS A 111 -11.48 -6.80 -2.75
CA LYS A 111 -12.25 -5.59 -2.46
C LYS A 111 -11.38 -4.56 -1.74
N GLY A 112 -11.57 -3.29 -2.10
CA GLY A 112 -10.86 -2.15 -1.52
C GLY A 112 -9.60 -1.77 -2.28
N ALA A 113 -9.43 -0.47 -2.54
CA ALA A 113 -8.34 0.07 -3.36
C ALA A 113 -6.95 -0.31 -2.80
N THR A 114 -6.77 -0.21 -1.48
CA THR A 114 -5.51 -0.57 -0.82
C THR A 114 -5.12 -2.03 -1.08
N GLU A 115 -6.08 -2.96 -0.91
CA GLU A 115 -5.82 -4.39 -1.09
C GLU A 115 -5.57 -4.76 -2.55
N ILE A 116 -6.24 -4.07 -3.47
CA ILE A 116 -5.99 -4.22 -4.92
C ILE A 116 -4.58 -3.76 -5.25
N ILE A 117 -4.16 -2.58 -4.81
CA ILE A 117 -2.80 -2.06 -5.05
C ILE A 117 -1.76 -2.99 -4.41
N ASN A 118 -1.97 -3.47 -3.18
CA ASN A 118 -1.07 -4.42 -2.53
C ASN A 118 -0.95 -5.73 -3.33
N LYS A 119 -2.06 -6.25 -3.86
CA LYS A 119 -2.03 -7.47 -4.69
C LYS A 119 -1.28 -7.23 -6.00
N LEU A 120 -1.49 -6.09 -6.66
CA LEU A 120 -0.76 -5.70 -7.87
C LEU A 120 0.74 -5.64 -7.61
N LYS A 121 1.18 -4.92 -6.56
CA LYS A 121 2.58 -4.82 -6.13
C LYS A 121 3.18 -6.20 -5.90
N ASN A 122 2.52 -7.04 -5.12
CA ASN A 122 2.99 -8.40 -4.82
C ASN A 122 3.09 -9.26 -6.09
N THR A 123 2.18 -9.09 -7.06
CA THR A 123 2.23 -9.82 -8.34
C THR A 123 3.40 -9.34 -9.19
N ILE A 124 3.67 -8.03 -9.26
CA ILE A 124 4.81 -7.45 -9.98
C ILE A 124 6.14 -7.93 -9.37
N VAL A 125 6.25 -7.90 -8.03
CA VAL A 125 7.46 -8.35 -7.32
C VAL A 125 7.76 -9.83 -7.58
N LYS A 126 6.73 -10.68 -7.68
CA LYS A 126 6.87 -12.12 -7.91
C LYS A 126 7.13 -12.49 -9.37
N ALA A 127 6.84 -11.61 -10.30
CA ALA A 127 7.02 -11.86 -11.73
C ALA A 127 8.50 -12.14 -12.07
N LYS A 128 8.72 -13.07 -13.02
CA LYS A 128 10.05 -13.58 -13.40
C LYS A 128 10.45 -13.26 -14.84
N ALA A 129 9.49 -12.96 -15.71
CA ALA A 129 9.77 -12.78 -17.13
C ALA A 129 9.15 -11.50 -17.72
N ARG A 130 7.87 -11.25 -17.46
CA ARG A 130 7.18 -10.13 -18.13
C ARG A 130 5.98 -9.61 -17.37
N ILE A 131 5.74 -8.32 -17.51
CA ILE A 131 4.60 -7.60 -16.95
C ILE A 131 3.94 -6.78 -18.04
N TYR A 132 2.62 -6.89 -18.15
CA TYR A 132 1.77 -6.00 -18.94
C TYR A 132 0.79 -5.34 -18.00
N VAL A 133 0.80 -4.03 -17.92
CA VAL A 133 -0.12 -3.26 -17.06
C VAL A 133 -0.80 -2.17 -17.88
N SER A 134 -2.11 -2.05 -17.71
CA SER A 134 -2.95 -1.04 -18.33
C SER A 134 -3.83 -0.44 -17.25
N ALA A 135 -3.62 0.83 -16.90
CA ALA A 135 -4.30 1.48 -15.79
C ALA A 135 -4.29 3.00 -15.90
N THR A 136 -5.01 3.66 -14.99
CA THR A 136 -4.98 5.11 -14.82
C THR A 136 -3.60 5.58 -14.35
N ASP A 137 -3.29 6.84 -14.60
CA ASP A 137 -1.99 7.44 -14.26
C ASP A 137 -1.68 7.35 -12.77
N SER A 138 -2.68 7.59 -11.92
CA SER A 138 -2.54 7.48 -10.46
C SER A 138 -2.23 6.05 -10.01
N ALA A 139 -2.82 5.05 -10.66
CA ALA A 139 -2.54 3.65 -10.37
C ALA A 139 -1.14 3.24 -10.83
N ILE A 140 -0.72 3.66 -12.04
CA ILE A 140 0.65 3.42 -12.53
C ILE A 140 1.69 4.08 -11.62
N GLU A 141 1.44 5.33 -11.18
CA GLU A 141 2.33 6.03 -10.26
C GLU A 141 2.44 5.30 -8.90
N ALA A 142 1.35 4.77 -8.37
CA ALA A 142 1.35 3.97 -7.14
C ALA A 142 2.15 2.65 -7.26
N LEU A 143 2.40 2.18 -8.49
CA LEU A 143 3.17 0.96 -8.81
C LEU A 143 4.59 1.28 -9.29
N ARG A 144 4.99 2.56 -9.38
CA ARG A 144 6.27 2.99 -9.95
C ARG A 144 7.47 2.24 -9.36
N GLY A 145 7.53 2.11 -8.04
CA GLY A 145 8.64 1.45 -7.34
C GLY A 145 8.82 0.01 -7.80
N GLU A 146 7.76 -0.77 -7.76
CA GLU A 146 7.78 -2.20 -8.14
C GLU A 146 8.02 -2.41 -9.65
N LEU A 147 7.51 -1.49 -10.49
CA LEU A 147 7.77 -1.51 -11.93
C LEU A 147 9.24 -1.19 -12.23
N THR A 148 9.84 -0.23 -11.52
CA THR A 148 11.26 0.11 -11.64
C THR A 148 12.15 -1.08 -11.25
N GLU A 149 11.84 -1.74 -10.13
CA GLU A 149 12.56 -2.95 -9.72
C GLU A 149 12.40 -4.09 -10.72
N ALA A 150 11.22 -4.25 -11.32
CA ALA A 150 10.97 -5.26 -12.34
C ALA A 150 11.85 -5.02 -13.59
N VAL A 151 11.94 -3.78 -14.06
CA VAL A 151 12.87 -3.41 -15.15
C VAL A 151 14.32 -3.67 -14.74
N GLY A 152 14.71 -3.28 -13.53
CA GLY A 152 16.06 -3.54 -12.99
C GLY A 152 16.42 -5.03 -12.92
N ARG A 153 15.43 -5.90 -12.72
CA ARG A 153 15.58 -7.37 -12.80
C ARG A 153 15.63 -7.91 -14.23
N GLY A 154 15.52 -7.06 -15.25
CA GLY A 154 15.54 -7.45 -16.68
C GLY A 154 14.22 -7.98 -17.21
N LEU A 155 13.09 -7.77 -16.52
CA LEU A 155 11.77 -8.19 -17.01
C LEU A 155 11.31 -7.29 -18.17
N LYS A 156 10.58 -7.88 -19.12
CA LYS A 156 9.84 -7.09 -20.11
C LYS A 156 8.65 -6.41 -19.43
N VAL A 157 8.70 -5.08 -19.30
CA VAL A 157 7.62 -4.28 -18.74
C VAL A 157 6.94 -3.47 -19.83
N VAL A 158 5.63 -3.66 -20.00
CA VAL A 158 4.78 -2.93 -20.95
C VAL A 158 3.69 -2.21 -20.17
N ILE A 159 3.58 -0.90 -20.40
CA ILE A 159 2.64 -0.03 -19.69
C ILE A 159 1.73 0.65 -20.71
N ILE A 160 0.43 0.65 -20.46
CA ILE A 160 -0.56 1.42 -21.20
C ILE A 160 -1.24 2.38 -20.22
N THR A 161 -1.11 3.70 -20.46
CA THR A 161 -1.61 4.74 -19.57
C THR A 161 -2.15 5.94 -20.36
N GLY A 162 -2.89 6.84 -19.68
CA GLY A 162 -3.56 7.97 -20.34
C GLY A 162 -2.69 9.22 -20.50
N ARG A 163 -1.66 9.37 -19.65
CA ARG A 163 -0.82 10.58 -19.61
C ARG A 163 0.66 10.23 -19.73
N PRO A 164 1.50 11.22 -20.06
CA PRO A 164 2.93 11.03 -20.13
C PRO A 164 3.50 10.43 -18.84
N PHE A 165 4.16 9.28 -18.98
CA PHE A 165 4.83 8.56 -17.91
C PHE A 165 6.20 8.12 -18.42
N VAL A 166 7.24 8.28 -17.61
CA VAL A 166 8.59 7.91 -18.01
C VAL A 166 9.11 6.85 -17.04
N LEU A 167 9.52 5.72 -17.60
CA LEU A 167 10.23 4.65 -16.91
C LEU A 167 11.25 4.06 -17.89
N GLU A 168 12.52 4.33 -17.66
CA GLU A 168 13.61 3.84 -18.50
C GLU A 168 13.61 2.31 -18.55
N GLY A 169 13.73 1.74 -19.75
CA GLY A 169 13.69 0.30 -19.97
C GLY A 169 12.31 -0.33 -20.09
N ALA A 170 11.23 0.42 -19.85
CA ALA A 170 9.86 -0.03 -20.09
C ALA A 170 9.36 0.39 -21.49
N ILE A 171 8.44 -0.37 -22.06
CA ILE A 171 7.72 -0.03 -23.29
C ILE A 171 6.40 0.65 -22.85
N ILE A 172 6.19 1.89 -23.27
CA ILE A 172 5.03 2.67 -22.85
C ILE A 172 4.16 3.02 -24.06
N TYR A 173 2.87 2.73 -23.94
CA TYR A 173 1.84 3.10 -24.88
C TYR A 173 0.85 4.07 -24.24
N TYR A 174 0.34 5.02 -25.03
CA TYR A 174 -0.64 5.99 -24.56
C TYR A 174 -2.00 5.72 -25.20
N ALA A 175 -3.01 5.58 -24.35
CA ALA A 175 -4.40 5.42 -24.78
C ALA A 175 -5.33 6.02 -23.74
N HIS A 176 -6.45 6.60 -24.21
CA HIS A 176 -7.49 7.06 -23.30
C HIS A 176 -8.00 5.87 -22.47
N LYS A 177 -7.93 5.98 -21.15
CA LYS A 177 -8.41 4.95 -20.22
C LYS A 177 -9.73 5.39 -19.61
N PRO A 178 -10.74 4.51 -19.57
CA PRO A 178 -11.90 4.73 -18.71
C PRO A 178 -11.42 4.98 -17.29
N ASN A 179 -12.02 5.97 -16.63
CA ASN A 179 -11.71 6.28 -15.24
C ASN A 179 -11.85 5.00 -14.40
N SER A 180 -10.84 4.70 -13.59
CA SER A 180 -10.78 3.59 -12.65
C SER A 180 -10.34 2.21 -13.15
N GLN A 181 -10.35 1.92 -14.45
CA GLN A 181 -10.01 0.58 -14.94
C GLN A 181 -8.54 0.21 -14.70
N ILE A 182 -8.29 -1.02 -14.23
CA ILE A 182 -6.97 -1.60 -14.12
C ILE A 182 -6.93 -3.02 -14.69
N ARG A 183 -5.86 -3.35 -15.40
CA ARG A 183 -5.54 -4.69 -15.89
C ARG A 183 -4.06 -4.94 -15.72
N LEU A 184 -3.70 -6.09 -15.19
CA LEU A 184 -2.31 -6.55 -15.08
C LEU A 184 -2.22 -8.01 -15.47
N ILE A 185 -1.22 -8.34 -16.28
CA ILE A 185 -0.85 -9.73 -16.60
C ILE A 185 0.61 -9.92 -16.23
N ALA A 186 0.91 -10.92 -15.39
CA ALA A 186 2.26 -11.30 -15.03
C ALA A 186 2.60 -12.68 -15.60
N ASP A 187 3.74 -12.77 -16.26
CA ASP A 187 4.35 -14.00 -16.82
C ASP A 187 3.44 -14.81 -17.75
N SER A 188 2.35 -14.26 -18.23
CA SER A 188 1.28 -14.97 -18.94
C SER A 188 0.67 -16.13 -18.12
N GLN A 189 0.68 -16.02 -16.79
CA GLN A 189 0.17 -17.01 -15.84
C GLN A 189 -0.86 -16.44 -14.87
N GLU A 190 -0.81 -15.16 -14.58
CA GLU A 190 -1.72 -14.51 -13.65
C GLU A 190 -2.32 -13.26 -14.29
N VAL A 191 -3.58 -13.00 -14.00
CA VAL A 191 -4.30 -11.80 -14.42
C VAL A 191 -5.03 -11.15 -13.26
N LEU A 192 -4.94 -9.83 -13.19
CA LEU A 192 -5.78 -8.97 -12.35
C LEU A 192 -6.53 -8.00 -13.24
N THR A 193 -7.82 -7.85 -13.01
CA THR A 193 -8.66 -6.89 -13.74
C THR A 193 -9.77 -6.37 -12.85
N GLY A 194 -10.06 -5.08 -12.94
CA GLY A 194 -11.11 -4.46 -12.11
C GLY A 194 -11.09 -2.95 -12.17
N ASP A 195 -11.71 -2.35 -11.18
CA ASP A 195 -11.86 -0.92 -11.04
C ASP A 195 -11.24 -0.41 -9.74
N LEU A 196 -10.45 0.67 -9.85
CA LEU A 196 -9.89 1.44 -8.75
C LEU A 196 -10.65 2.76 -8.64
N ALA A 197 -11.90 2.71 -8.20
CA ALA A 197 -12.69 3.91 -7.94
C ALA A 197 -12.30 4.55 -6.60
N ASP A 198 -12.51 5.85 -6.48
CA ASP A 198 -12.38 6.53 -5.20
C ASP A 198 -13.45 6.01 -4.22
N GLY A 199 -13.01 5.53 -3.04
CA GLY A 199 -13.89 5.02 -1.98
C GLY A 199 -13.93 3.50 -1.85
N SER A 200 -15.00 2.99 -1.20
CA SER A 200 -15.12 1.58 -0.80
C SER A 200 -15.54 0.61 -1.90
N ASN A 201 -15.85 1.09 -3.11
CA ASN A 201 -16.43 0.29 -4.18
C ASN A 201 -15.41 -0.33 -5.15
N SER A 202 -14.11 -0.15 -4.90
CA SER A 202 -13.07 -0.77 -5.71
C SER A 202 -13.14 -2.29 -5.63
N THR A 203 -13.21 -2.95 -6.78
CA THR A 203 -13.20 -4.41 -6.89
C THR A 203 -12.28 -4.88 -8.01
N CYS A 204 -11.56 -5.96 -7.77
CA CYS A 204 -10.65 -6.56 -8.75
C CYS A 204 -10.82 -8.08 -8.75
N LEU A 205 -10.86 -8.66 -9.94
CA LEU A 205 -10.80 -10.10 -10.15
C LEU A 205 -9.33 -10.51 -10.33
N TYR A 206 -8.90 -11.51 -9.59
CA TYR A 206 -7.61 -12.18 -9.76
C TYR A 206 -7.81 -13.64 -10.14
N SER A 207 -7.04 -14.14 -11.10
CA SER A 207 -7.07 -15.55 -11.48
C SER A 207 -5.76 -16.00 -12.14
N SER A 208 -5.43 -17.26 -11.96
CA SER A 208 -4.41 -17.99 -12.70
C SER A 208 -5.00 -18.95 -13.74
N LYS A 209 -6.31 -18.91 -13.98
CA LYS A 209 -6.97 -19.71 -15.03
C LYS A 209 -6.49 -19.30 -16.41
N GLN A 210 -5.92 -20.25 -17.18
CA GLN A 210 -5.29 -19.98 -18.46
C GLN A 210 -6.26 -19.35 -19.47
N ASN A 211 -7.51 -19.80 -19.49
CA ASN A 211 -8.54 -19.23 -20.38
C ASN A 211 -8.76 -17.71 -20.13
N LEU A 212 -8.74 -17.28 -18.87
CA LEU A 212 -8.87 -15.86 -18.54
C LEU A 212 -7.60 -15.08 -18.88
N VAL A 213 -6.44 -15.65 -18.58
CA VAL A 213 -5.14 -15.06 -18.92
C VAL A 213 -5.03 -14.85 -20.43
N ASP A 214 -5.38 -15.87 -21.25
CA ASP A 214 -5.31 -15.78 -22.71
C ASP A 214 -6.29 -14.73 -23.26
N LEU A 215 -7.52 -14.65 -22.72
CA LEU A 215 -8.50 -13.63 -23.10
C LEU A 215 -7.95 -12.21 -22.87
N PHE A 216 -7.40 -11.93 -21.70
CA PHE A 216 -6.85 -10.60 -21.39
C PHE A 216 -5.55 -10.30 -22.14
N LYS A 217 -4.75 -11.32 -22.41
CA LYS A 217 -3.54 -11.20 -23.22
C LYS A 217 -3.87 -10.82 -24.65
N ASP A 218 -4.90 -11.44 -25.24
CA ASP A 218 -5.34 -11.10 -26.59
C ASP A 218 -6.01 -9.73 -26.64
N ALA A 219 -6.78 -9.36 -25.62
CA ALA A 219 -7.34 -8.02 -25.50
C ALA A 219 -6.23 -6.93 -25.44
N LEU A 220 -5.19 -7.12 -24.62
CA LEU A 220 -4.08 -6.17 -24.54
C LEU A 220 -3.24 -6.13 -25.82
N LYS A 221 -3.00 -7.27 -26.48
CA LYS A 221 -2.31 -7.29 -27.79
C LYS A 221 -3.08 -6.51 -28.86
N ASN A 222 -4.40 -6.68 -28.90
CA ASN A 222 -5.25 -5.96 -29.85
C ASN A 222 -5.27 -4.47 -29.54
N GLU A 223 -5.32 -4.09 -28.26
CA GLU A 223 -5.23 -2.69 -27.83
C GLU A 223 -3.90 -2.06 -28.25
N ILE A 224 -2.77 -2.73 -28.04
CA ILE A 224 -1.44 -2.26 -28.47
C ILE A 224 -1.39 -2.09 -30.01
N LYS A 225 -1.85 -3.09 -30.75
CA LYS A 225 -1.90 -3.00 -32.22
C LYS A 225 -2.74 -1.82 -32.69
N PHE A 226 -3.87 -1.56 -32.05
CA PHE A 226 -4.73 -0.44 -32.38
C PHE A 226 -3.99 0.88 -32.12
N ILE A 227 -3.31 1.02 -30.99
CA ILE A 227 -2.51 2.22 -30.67
C ILE A 227 -1.38 2.42 -31.69
N GLU A 228 -0.72 1.36 -32.13
CA GLU A 228 0.35 1.41 -33.13
C GLU A 228 -0.15 1.83 -34.53
N LEU A 229 -1.40 1.51 -34.86
CA LEU A 229 -2.03 1.87 -36.14
C LEU A 229 -2.57 3.30 -36.18
N LEU A 230 -2.76 3.98 -35.02
CA LEU A 230 -3.22 5.36 -34.98
C LEU A 230 -2.14 6.31 -35.50
N PRO A 231 -2.47 7.30 -36.35
CA PRO A 231 -1.55 8.32 -36.78
C PRO A 231 -0.96 9.10 -35.61
N GLU A 232 0.29 9.58 -35.74
CA GLU A 232 0.97 10.31 -34.65
C GLU A 232 0.21 11.58 -34.21
N ALA A 233 -0.61 12.17 -35.08
CA ALA A 233 -1.44 13.33 -34.77
C ALA A 233 -2.54 13.07 -33.70
N GLU A 234 -3.01 11.82 -33.51
CA GLU A 234 -4.01 11.48 -32.51
C GLU A 234 -3.40 10.96 -31.20
N LYS A 235 -2.09 10.76 -31.17
CA LYS A 235 -1.36 10.28 -29.97
C LYS A 235 -1.09 11.39 -28.95
N GLY A 236 -1.30 12.65 -29.29
CA GLY A 236 -0.92 13.81 -28.49
C GLY A 236 -1.98 14.88 -28.23
N GLU A 237 -3.19 14.78 -28.77
CA GLU A 237 -4.21 15.80 -28.56
C GLU A 237 -5.38 15.27 -27.73
N LYS A 238 -5.35 15.63 -26.44
CA LYS A 238 -6.47 16.26 -25.72
C LYS A 238 -5.95 16.73 -24.37
N GLU A 239 -5.68 18.04 -24.33
CA GLU A 239 -5.58 18.82 -23.10
C GLU A 239 -6.79 18.63 -22.20
#